data_63f1acfd05c1da387269424f0282ed43
#
_entry.id   63f1acfd05c1da387269424f0282ed43
#
_cell.length_a   1.000
_cell.length_b   1.000
_cell.length_c   1.000
_cell.angle_alpha   90.00
_cell.angle_beta   90.00
_cell.angle_gamma   90.00
#
_symmetry.space_group_name_H-M   'P 1'
#
loop_
_entity.id
_entity.type
_entity.pdbx_description
1 polymer ?
#
loop_
_entity_poly.entity_id
_entity_poly.type
_entity_poly.pdbx_seq_one_letter_code
_entity_poly.pdbx_strand_id
1 'polypeptide(L)'
;EVFVTCEPTDGEIGRLIRRILHKEIPATPQTVAHLYAADRTEHLYQGPDSVTARLEAGDLVITDRYLFSSLAYQSVECGFDFVYRLNEPFPLPRQLFYLDIDPDLSDKRLSGRGVRDMYERLSFQKQVQAFYERTLEHFAGSGVEIHRLDGSVPAEELTRRILASLRL
;
A
#
# COMPACT_ATOMS: atom_id res chain seq x y z
N GLU A 1 12.92 9.95 16.19
CA GLU A 1 13.36 8.60 15.75
C GLU A 1 12.73 8.24 14.40
N VAL A 2 13.07 7.05 13.84
CA VAL A 2 12.43 6.52 12.62
C VAL A 2 11.65 5.29 13.01
N PHE A 3 10.35 5.29 12.72
CA PHE A 3 9.46 4.14 12.90
C PHE A 3 9.06 3.58 11.54
N VAL A 4 9.40 2.31 11.30
CA VAL A 4 9.11 1.60 10.04
C VAL A 4 8.01 0.58 10.27
N THR A 5 6.99 0.61 9.42
CA THR A 5 5.83 -0.27 9.52
C THR A 5 5.31 -0.67 8.13
N CYS A 6 4.25 -1.49 8.06
CA CYS A 6 3.66 -1.92 6.79
C CYS A 6 2.17 -2.25 6.93
N GLU A 7 1.47 -2.31 5.80
CA GLU A 7 0.12 -2.85 5.69
C GLU A 7 0.03 -3.97 4.62
N PRO A 8 -0.64 -5.11 4.90
CA PRO A 8 -1.34 -5.41 6.16
C PRO A 8 -0.36 -5.59 7.32
N THR A 9 -0.79 -5.20 8.53
CA THR A 9 0.02 -5.24 9.75
C THR A 9 0.31 -6.67 10.22
N ASP A 10 1.19 -6.81 11.22
CA ASP A 10 1.39 -8.09 11.91
C ASP A 10 0.36 -8.36 13.03
N GLY A 11 -0.65 -7.48 13.16
CA GLY A 11 -1.80 -7.66 14.03
C GLY A 11 -2.72 -8.80 13.60
N GLU A 12 -3.74 -9.11 14.42
CA GLU A 12 -4.66 -10.23 14.13
C GLU A 12 -5.40 -10.04 12.80
N ILE A 13 -5.85 -8.80 12.50
CA ILE A 13 -6.56 -8.47 11.26
C ILE A 13 -5.61 -8.63 10.06
N GLY A 14 -4.39 -8.11 10.15
CA GLY A 14 -3.40 -8.23 9.09
C GLY A 14 -2.99 -9.68 8.83
N ARG A 15 -2.86 -10.52 9.89
CA ARG A 15 -2.65 -11.96 9.73
C ARG A 15 -3.83 -12.65 9.05
N LEU A 16 -5.07 -12.27 9.38
CA LEU A 16 -6.25 -12.79 8.70
C LEU A 16 -6.24 -12.44 7.22
N ILE A 17 -5.92 -11.18 6.86
CA ILE A 17 -5.77 -10.75 5.47
C ILE A 17 -4.76 -11.64 4.73
N ARG A 18 -3.56 -11.85 5.29
CA ARG A 18 -2.52 -12.70 4.65
C ARG A 18 -3.00 -14.12 4.41
N ARG A 19 -3.73 -14.73 5.36
CA ARG A 19 -4.30 -16.07 5.19
C ARG A 19 -5.33 -16.13 4.06
N ILE A 20 -6.13 -15.08 3.90
CA ILE A 20 -7.08 -14.96 2.77
C ILE A 20 -6.32 -14.84 1.45
N LEU A 21 -5.29 -13.96 1.39
CA LEU A 21 -4.46 -13.80 0.20
C LEU A 21 -3.75 -15.11 -0.22
N HIS A 22 -3.31 -15.90 0.75
CA HIS A 22 -2.75 -17.24 0.51
C HIS A 22 -3.81 -18.32 0.24
N LYS A 23 -5.11 -17.93 0.13
CA LYS A 23 -6.23 -18.83 -0.15
C LYS A 23 -6.49 -19.91 0.91
N GLU A 24 -6.01 -19.70 2.12
CA GLU A 24 -6.30 -20.58 3.27
C GLU A 24 -7.73 -20.38 3.77
N ILE A 25 -8.27 -19.18 3.62
CA ILE A 25 -9.62 -18.80 4.03
C ILE A 25 -10.32 -18.14 2.83
N PRO A 26 -11.52 -18.59 2.44
CA PRO A 26 -12.30 -17.92 1.41
C PRO A 26 -12.88 -16.60 1.95
N ALA A 27 -12.85 -15.56 1.11
CA ALA A 27 -13.50 -14.30 1.41
C ALA A 27 -13.93 -13.60 0.11
N THR A 28 -14.96 -12.77 0.18
CA THR A 28 -15.38 -11.93 -0.95
C THR A 28 -14.41 -10.75 -1.10
N PRO A 29 -14.25 -10.17 -2.29
CA PRO A 29 -13.45 -8.96 -2.49
C PRO A 29 -13.85 -7.81 -1.56
N GLN A 30 -15.15 -7.63 -1.33
CA GLN A 30 -15.69 -6.62 -0.40
C GLN A 30 -15.24 -6.87 1.04
N THR A 31 -15.25 -8.13 1.50
CA THR A 31 -14.73 -8.50 2.82
C THR A 31 -13.26 -8.13 2.94
N VAL A 32 -12.45 -8.43 1.92
CA VAL A 32 -11.02 -8.08 1.91
C VAL A 32 -10.85 -6.56 2.00
N ALA A 33 -11.60 -5.77 1.23
CA ALA A 33 -11.52 -4.31 1.28
C ALA A 33 -11.87 -3.76 2.67
N HIS A 34 -12.90 -4.28 3.34
CA HIS A 34 -13.26 -3.90 4.71
C HIS A 34 -12.19 -4.30 5.73
N LEU A 35 -11.58 -5.48 5.57
CA LEU A 35 -10.50 -5.93 6.46
C LEU A 35 -9.27 -5.04 6.35
N TYR A 36 -8.90 -4.58 5.15
CA TYR A 36 -7.81 -3.60 4.99
C TYR A 36 -8.13 -2.27 5.67
N ALA A 37 -9.36 -1.79 5.60
CA ALA A 37 -9.77 -0.58 6.32
C ALA A 37 -9.76 -0.78 7.85
N ALA A 38 -10.19 -1.95 8.33
CA ALA A 38 -10.15 -2.29 9.75
C ALA A 38 -8.70 -2.44 10.27
N ASP A 39 -7.82 -3.13 9.53
CA ASP A 39 -6.40 -3.26 9.86
C ASP A 39 -5.73 -1.89 9.94
N ARG A 40 -6.03 -0.99 8.99
CA ARG A 40 -5.55 0.40 8.98
C ARG A 40 -6.05 1.19 10.18
N THR A 41 -7.30 0.99 10.61
CA THR A 41 -7.84 1.65 11.80
C THR A 41 -7.02 1.27 13.04
N GLU A 42 -6.77 -0.02 13.25
CA GLU A 42 -5.94 -0.50 14.34
C GLU A 42 -4.49 0.03 14.23
N HIS A 43 -3.90 -0.04 13.04
CA HIS A 43 -2.55 0.44 12.76
C HIS A 43 -2.37 1.93 13.08
N LEU A 44 -3.37 2.75 12.74
CA LEU A 44 -3.33 4.19 12.98
C LEU A 44 -3.55 4.56 14.43
N TYR A 45 -4.42 3.85 15.15
CA TYR A 45 -4.97 4.36 16.41
C TYR A 45 -4.80 3.45 17.63
N GLN A 46 -4.42 2.17 17.45
CA GLN A 46 -4.36 1.25 18.58
C GLN A 46 -3.00 1.27 19.29
N GLY A 47 -3.01 1.75 20.52
CA GLY A 47 -1.90 1.61 21.47
C GLY A 47 -0.73 2.58 21.25
N PRO A 48 0.34 2.42 22.05
CA PRO A 48 1.47 3.35 22.09
C PRO A 48 2.37 3.26 20.84
N ASP A 49 2.31 2.19 20.09
CA ASP A 49 3.06 1.98 18.86
C ASP A 49 2.21 2.25 17.60
N SER A 50 1.04 2.86 17.74
CA SER A 50 0.22 3.29 16.62
C SER A 50 0.91 4.40 15.83
N VAL A 51 0.59 4.49 14.54
CA VAL A 51 1.16 5.54 13.66
C VAL A 51 0.93 6.93 14.23
N THR A 52 -0.28 7.22 14.75
CA THR A 52 -0.60 8.53 15.35
C THR A 52 0.22 8.80 16.59
N ALA A 53 0.38 7.83 17.49
CA ALA A 53 1.18 8.00 18.70
C ALA A 53 2.66 8.26 18.38
N ARG A 54 3.21 7.57 17.38
CA ARG A 54 4.58 7.78 16.90
C ARG A 54 4.77 9.16 16.27
N LEU A 55 3.82 9.61 15.45
CA LEU A 55 3.84 10.96 14.89
C LEU A 55 3.74 12.05 15.96
N GLU A 56 2.88 11.87 17.00
CA GLU A 56 2.76 12.78 18.13
C GLU A 56 4.04 12.83 18.98
N ALA A 57 4.78 11.73 19.06
CA ALA A 57 6.10 11.67 19.68
C ALA A 57 7.20 12.35 18.85
N GLY A 58 6.90 12.80 17.63
CA GLY A 58 7.84 13.45 16.73
C GLY A 58 8.69 12.48 15.90
N ASP A 59 8.26 11.24 15.80
CA ASP A 59 8.95 10.25 14.97
C ASP A 59 8.68 10.49 13.47
N LEU A 60 9.65 10.13 12.63
CA LEU A 60 9.44 9.94 11.20
C LEU A 60 8.84 8.54 10.98
N VAL A 61 7.60 8.48 10.52
CA VAL A 61 6.94 7.22 10.22
C VAL A 61 7.08 6.89 8.73
N ILE A 62 7.58 5.70 8.42
CA ILE A 62 7.68 5.16 7.06
C ILE A 62 6.84 3.89 7.00
N THR A 63 5.83 3.87 6.13
CA THR A 63 4.99 2.69 5.93
C THR A 63 5.20 2.10 4.53
N ASP A 64 5.44 0.78 4.46
CA ASP A 64 5.33 0.04 3.20
C ASP A 64 3.86 -0.27 2.96
N ARG A 65 3.32 0.33 1.89
CA ARG A 65 1.89 0.36 1.56
C ARG A 65 1.06 1.19 2.53
N TYR A 66 -0.04 1.70 1.99
CA TYR A 66 -1.07 2.45 2.70
C TYR A 66 -2.34 2.51 1.83
N LEU A 67 -3.28 3.43 2.12
CA LEU A 67 -4.57 3.57 1.42
C LEU A 67 -4.46 3.60 -0.12
N PHE A 68 -3.37 4.12 -0.68
CA PHE A 68 -3.15 4.15 -2.13
C PHE A 68 -3.07 2.73 -2.72
N SER A 69 -2.46 1.79 -2.00
CA SER A 69 -2.46 0.37 -2.39
C SER A 69 -3.86 -0.24 -2.33
N SER A 70 -4.68 0.10 -1.33
CA SER A 70 -6.07 -0.33 -1.27
C SER A 70 -6.86 0.19 -2.48
N LEU A 71 -6.73 1.47 -2.81
CA LEU A 71 -7.38 2.09 -3.97
C LEU A 71 -6.95 1.44 -5.30
N ALA A 72 -5.72 0.95 -5.39
CA ALA A 72 -5.26 0.26 -6.58
C ALA A 72 -5.73 -1.22 -6.63
N TYR A 73 -5.48 -1.98 -5.58
CA TYR A 73 -5.70 -3.44 -5.57
C TYR A 73 -7.17 -3.81 -5.40
N GLN A 74 -7.84 -3.28 -4.38
CA GLN A 74 -9.23 -3.65 -4.11
C GLN A 74 -10.20 -3.06 -5.13
N SER A 75 -9.85 -1.96 -5.79
CA SER A 75 -10.70 -1.37 -6.83
C SER A 75 -10.87 -2.23 -8.07
N VAL A 76 -9.94 -3.14 -8.34
CA VAL A 76 -10.05 -4.07 -9.48
C VAL A 76 -11.34 -4.88 -9.44
N GLU A 77 -11.74 -5.33 -8.24
CA GLU A 77 -12.93 -6.18 -8.07
C GLU A 77 -14.11 -5.44 -7.42
N CYS A 78 -13.85 -4.38 -6.64
CA CYS A 78 -14.89 -3.66 -5.88
C CYS A 78 -15.31 -2.33 -6.51
N GLY A 79 -14.50 -1.81 -7.45
CA GLY A 79 -14.68 -0.47 -8.02
C GLY A 79 -14.11 0.65 -7.14
N PHE A 80 -13.59 1.68 -7.80
CA PHE A 80 -12.85 2.78 -7.14
C PHE A 80 -13.68 3.53 -6.10
N ASP A 81 -14.92 3.88 -6.41
CA ASP A 81 -15.75 4.72 -5.54
C ASP A 81 -16.13 4.02 -4.23
N PHE A 82 -16.30 2.70 -4.26
CA PHE A 82 -16.53 1.91 -3.06
C PHE A 82 -15.29 1.90 -2.17
N VAL A 83 -14.12 1.58 -2.75
CA VAL A 83 -12.86 1.52 -2.00
C VAL A 83 -12.44 2.91 -1.51
N TYR A 84 -12.68 3.97 -2.30
CA TYR A 84 -12.42 5.34 -1.90
C TYR A 84 -13.19 5.71 -0.64
N ARG A 85 -14.50 5.46 -0.60
CA ARG A 85 -15.33 5.74 0.59
C ARG A 85 -14.89 5.00 1.85
N LEU A 86 -14.33 3.81 1.72
CA LEU A 86 -13.74 3.08 2.86
C LEU A 86 -12.44 3.73 3.37
N ASN A 87 -11.74 4.46 2.51
CA ASN A 87 -10.41 5.00 2.79
C ASN A 87 -10.39 6.53 3.00
N GLU A 88 -11.40 7.24 2.56
CA GLU A 88 -11.54 8.71 2.68
C GLU A 88 -11.37 9.24 4.12
N PRO A 89 -11.83 8.54 5.19
CA PRO A 89 -11.67 9.03 6.55
C PRO A 89 -10.22 9.01 7.08
N PHE A 90 -9.31 8.30 6.41
CA PHE A 90 -7.94 8.16 6.91
C PHE A 90 -7.05 9.34 6.50
N PRO A 91 -6.11 9.76 7.39
CA PRO A 91 -5.21 10.85 7.11
C PRO A 91 -4.30 10.56 5.92
N LEU A 92 -4.01 11.58 5.14
CA LEU A 92 -3.07 11.48 4.03
C LEU A 92 -1.62 11.63 4.54
N PRO A 93 -0.66 10.91 3.96
CA PRO A 93 0.75 11.10 4.28
C PRO A 93 1.26 12.42 3.68
N ARG A 94 2.34 12.95 4.24
CA ARG A 94 3.01 14.12 3.66
C ARG A 94 3.63 13.81 2.30
N GLN A 95 4.27 12.64 2.17
CA GLN A 95 4.97 12.21 0.97
C GLN A 95 4.56 10.79 0.58
N LEU A 96 4.39 10.57 -0.71
CA LEU A 96 4.13 9.27 -1.32
C LEU A 96 5.24 8.96 -2.32
N PHE A 97 5.94 7.84 -2.14
CA PHE A 97 6.89 7.30 -3.11
C PHE A 97 6.24 6.15 -3.86
N TYR A 98 5.92 6.37 -5.13
CA TYR A 98 5.37 5.35 -6.02
C TYR A 98 6.48 4.75 -6.86
N LEU A 99 6.76 3.47 -6.66
CA LEU A 99 7.72 2.72 -7.46
C LEU A 99 7.02 2.19 -8.71
N ASP A 100 7.19 2.91 -9.82
CA ASP A 100 6.62 2.53 -11.10
C ASP A 100 7.47 1.45 -11.76
N ILE A 101 6.89 0.27 -11.93
CA ILE A 101 7.54 -0.88 -12.57
C ILE A 101 6.59 -1.52 -13.56
N ASP A 102 7.11 -1.83 -14.74
CA ASP A 102 6.37 -2.59 -15.74
C ASP A 102 5.91 -3.94 -15.15
N PRO A 103 4.60 -4.27 -15.22
CA PRO A 103 4.06 -5.52 -14.68
C PRO A 103 4.72 -6.77 -15.27
N ASP A 104 5.11 -6.76 -16.53
CA ASP A 104 5.80 -7.89 -17.18
C ASP A 104 7.22 -8.07 -16.61
N LEU A 105 7.91 -6.97 -16.24
CA LEU A 105 9.19 -7.02 -15.55
C LEU A 105 9.03 -7.49 -14.09
N SER A 106 8.00 -7.01 -13.41
CA SER A 106 7.66 -7.45 -12.05
C SER A 106 7.35 -8.95 -12.01
N ASP A 107 6.54 -9.46 -12.92
CA ASP A 107 6.20 -10.90 -13.01
C ASP A 107 7.45 -11.76 -13.23
N LYS A 108 8.38 -11.31 -14.09
CA LYS A 108 9.69 -11.98 -14.28
C LYS A 108 10.52 -12.05 -13.00
N ARG A 109 10.54 -10.99 -12.20
CA ARG A 109 11.26 -10.97 -10.90
C ARG A 109 10.59 -11.89 -9.87
N LEU A 110 9.27 -12.04 -9.91
CA LEU A 110 8.51 -12.90 -9.00
C LEU A 110 8.52 -14.38 -9.41
N SER A 111 8.77 -14.69 -10.69
CA SER A 111 8.70 -16.07 -11.23
C SER A 111 9.67 -17.06 -10.55
N GLY A 112 10.65 -16.60 -9.77
CA GLY A 112 11.54 -17.43 -8.93
C GLY A 112 11.05 -17.70 -7.51
N ARG A 113 9.91 -17.11 -7.09
CA ARG A 113 9.33 -17.32 -5.75
C ARG A 113 8.26 -18.42 -5.80
N GLY A 114 8.19 -19.27 -4.77
CA GLY A 114 7.36 -20.48 -4.75
C GLY A 114 5.85 -20.24 -4.86
N VAL A 115 5.10 -20.08 -3.75
CA VAL A 115 3.64 -19.90 -3.78
C VAL A 115 3.29 -18.47 -4.18
N ARG A 116 2.49 -18.32 -5.25
CA ARG A 116 1.97 -17.02 -5.70
C ARG A 116 0.72 -16.63 -4.91
N ASP A 117 0.68 -15.39 -4.46
CA ASP A 117 -0.49 -14.71 -3.92
C ASP A 117 -1.62 -14.63 -4.97
N MET A 118 -2.86 -14.45 -4.51
CA MET A 118 -4.03 -14.30 -5.39
C MET A 118 -3.92 -13.06 -6.31
N TYR A 119 -3.16 -12.05 -5.93
CA TYR A 119 -2.95 -10.80 -6.67
C TYR A 119 -1.76 -10.83 -7.64
N GLU A 120 -0.95 -11.91 -7.67
CA GLU A 120 0.26 -12.01 -8.49
C GLU A 120 0.01 -12.47 -9.93
N ARG A 121 -1.24 -12.41 -10.43
CA ARG A 121 -1.53 -12.70 -11.86
C ARG A 121 -1.23 -11.47 -12.69
N LEU A 122 -0.47 -11.65 -13.78
CA LEU A 122 -0.07 -10.55 -14.68
C LEU A 122 -1.26 -9.70 -15.15
N SER A 123 -2.36 -10.35 -15.55
CA SER A 123 -3.57 -9.64 -15.98
C SER A 123 -4.21 -8.79 -14.86
N PHE A 124 -4.11 -9.25 -13.62
CA PHE A 124 -4.54 -8.49 -12.46
C PHE A 124 -3.60 -7.31 -12.19
N GLN A 125 -2.29 -7.52 -12.25
CA GLN A 125 -1.28 -6.48 -12.03
C GLN A 125 -1.38 -5.34 -13.05
N LYS A 126 -1.73 -5.63 -14.31
CA LYS A 126 -2.00 -4.59 -15.32
C LYS A 126 -3.21 -3.72 -14.96
N GLN A 127 -4.25 -4.30 -14.38
CA GLN A 127 -5.40 -3.54 -13.88
C GLN A 127 -5.03 -2.73 -12.63
N VAL A 128 -4.26 -3.31 -11.70
CA VAL A 128 -3.73 -2.60 -10.53
C VAL A 128 -2.92 -1.38 -10.95
N GLN A 129 -2.06 -1.50 -11.95
CA GLN A 129 -1.29 -0.36 -12.48
C GLN A 129 -2.22 0.76 -12.97
N ALA A 130 -3.25 0.42 -13.74
CA ALA A 130 -4.23 1.42 -14.22
C ALA A 130 -4.96 2.12 -13.05
N PHE A 131 -5.29 1.38 -11.98
CA PHE A 131 -5.87 1.96 -10.79
C PHE A 131 -4.88 2.79 -9.96
N TYR A 132 -3.58 2.46 -9.96
CA TYR A 132 -2.56 3.33 -9.38
C TYR A 132 -2.51 4.67 -10.12
N GLU A 133 -2.48 4.68 -11.48
CA GLU A 133 -2.51 5.92 -12.25
C GLU A 133 -3.74 6.78 -11.87
N ARG A 134 -4.94 6.18 -11.88
CA ARG A 134 -6.17 6.86 -11.45
C ARG A 134 -6.06 7.41 -10.02
N THR A 135 -5.45 6.65 -9.12
CA THR A 135 -5.27 7.05 -7.71
C THR A 135 -4.33 8.25 -7.61
N LEU A 136 -3.19 8.21 -8.30
CA LEU A 136 -2.23 9.32 -8.30
C LEU A 136 -2.84 10.59 -8.90
N GLU A 137 -3.62 10.47 -9.99
CA GLU A 137 -4.37 11.59 -10.58
C GLU A 137 -5.41 12.16 -9.60
N HIS A 138 -6.15 11.28 -8.89
CA HIS A 138 -7.17 11.69 -7.91
C HIS A 138 -6.57 12.52 -6.76
N PHE A 139 -5.37 12.15 -6.30
CA PHE A 139 -4.67 12.86 -5.23
C PHE A 139 -3.73 13.97 -5.72
N ALA A 140 -3.65 14.23 -7.01
CA ALA A 140 -2.93 15.38 -7.53
C ALA A 140 -3.53 16.68 -6.97
N GLY A 141 -2.71 17.48 -6.29
CA GLY A 141 -3.16 18.71 -5.64
C GLY A 141 -3.84 18.55 -4.27
N SER A 142 -3.92 17.34 -3.71
CA SER A 142 -4.46 17.08 -2.37
C SER A 142 -3.57 17.56 -1.21
N GLY A 143 -2.36 18.02 -1.50
CA GLY A 143 -1.32 18.35 -0.52
C GLY A 143 -0.31 17.23 -0.28
N VAL A 144 -0.56 16.02 -0.80
CA VAL A 144 0.43 14.93 -0.79
C VAL A 144 1.51 15.21 -1.82
N GLU A 145 2.78 15.20 -1.41
CA GLU A 145 3.92 15.30 -2.32
C GLU A 145 4.18 13.92 -2.95
N ILE A 146 3.78 13.76 -4.22
CA ILE A 146 3.86 12.48 -4.93
C ILE A 146 5.18 12.40 -5.71
N HIS A 147 6.02 11.41 -5.37
CA HIS A 147 7.27 11.09 -6.04
C HIS A 147 7.12 9.80 -6.85
N ARG A 148 7.14 9.92 -8.18
CA ARG A 148 7.16 8.77 -9.08
C ARG A 148 8.61 8.37 -9.37
N LEU A 149 8.99 7.15 -9.03
CA LEU A 149 10.33 6.61 -9.18
C LEU A 149 10.32 5.39 -10.10
N ASP A 150 11.33 5.28 -10.95
CA ASP A 150 11.53 4.10 -11.78
C ASP A 150 11.89 2.88 -10.91
N GLY A 151 10.93 1.98 -10.71
CA GLY A 151 11.09 0.75 -9.92
C GLY A 151 11.98 -0.32 -10.60
N SER A 152 12.44 -0.08 -11.83
CA SER A 152 13.34 -1.00 -12.52
C SER A 152 14.80 -0.90 -12.07
N VAL A 153 15.22 0.26 -11.53
CA VAL A 153 16.60 0.50 -11.08
C VAL A 153 16.94 -0.30 -9.81
N PRO A 154 18.24 -0.48 -9.48
CA PRO A 154 18.65 -1.19 -8.26
C PRO A 154 18.14 -0.52 -6.98
N ALA A 155 17.88 -1.33 -5.94
CA ALA A 155 17.34 -0.86 -4.66
C ALA A 155 18.19 0.23 -3.99
N GLU A 156 19.51 0.13 -4.09
CA GLU A 156 20.46 1.14 -3.57
C GLU A 156 20.26 2.52 -4.23
N GLU A 157 20.01 2.52 -5.54
CA GLU A 157 19.75 3.75 -6.29
C GLU A 157 18.38 4.34 -5.92
N LEU A 158 17.33 3.49 -5.75
CA LEU A 158 16.02 3.91 -5.25
C LEU A 158 16.16 4.55 -3.86
N THR A 159 16.85 3.86 -2.95
CA THR A 159 17.08 4.36 -1.58
C THR A 159 17.76 5.73 -1.62
N ARG A 160 18.80 5.91 -2.44
CA ARG A 160 19.49 7.19 -2.57
C ARG A 160 18.57 8.31 -3.08
N ARG A 161 17.70 8.02 -4.07
CA ARG A 161 16.72 8.98 -4.60
C ARG A 161 15.66 9.35 -3.55
N ILE A 162 15.13 8.36 -2.81
CA ILE A 162 14.19 8.59 -1.74
C ILE A 162 14.81 9.49 -0.66
N LEU A 163 16.00 9.13 -0.16
CA LEU A 163 16.70 9.92 0.86
C LEU A 163 16.96 11.36 0.41
N ALA A 164 17.32 11.58 -0.86
CA ALA A 164 17.52 12.92 -1.41
C ALA A 164 16.22 13.75 -1.49
N SER A 165 15.06 13.10 -1.51
CA SER A 165 13.75 13.75 -1.59
C SER A 165 13.09 13.94 -0.21
N LEU A 166 13.61 13.29 0.84
CA LEU A 166 13.10 13.50 2.20
C LEU A 166 13.44 14.92 2.67
N ARG A 167 12.41 15.68 2.99
CA ARG A 167 12.52 16.97 3.69
C ARG A 167 12.25 16.72 5.17
N LEU A 168 13.32 16.47 5.92
CA LEU A 168 13.30 16.29 7.37
C LEU A 168 13.27 17.62 8.09
#